data_50193cdfb100e1424b7eb8f93651bc9d
#
_entry.id   50193cdfb100e1424b7eb8f93651bc9d
#
_cell.length_a   1.000
_cell.length_b   1.000
_cell.length_c   1.000
_cell.angle_alpha   90.00
_cell.angle_beta   90.00
_cell.angle_gamma   90.00
#
_symmetry.space_group_name_H-M   'P 1'
#
loop_
_entity.id
_entity.type
_entity.pdbx_description
1 polymer ?
#
loop_
_entity_poly.entity_id
_entity_poly.type
_entity_poly.pdbx_seq_one_letter_code
_entity_poly.pdbx_strand_id
1 'polypeptide(L)'
;MEASKVFFTNMRVKNGDNLLKKLDRLMRAAGIESIDFDKRFTAIKMHFGEPGNLTFLRPNFAKVVADLVKEKGGIPFLTDCNVLYVGKRTQAVDHLNVAAENGFSPASCGCPVIIADGLKGTDEALVPLEGTTYVKEAKIGHVIMDADIVISLTHFKGHEATGFGGALKNLGMGCGSRAGKMEQHCSGKPEINTELCRGCGACKRACEQDAIVFDAEHRAHIDQEKCVGCGRCLGACNFHAVYSPNYVALDELCMKVAEYTKAVVQNRPCFHISIVMQVSPYCDCYGGNDMAIIPDVGMFASFDPVALDAACADAC
;
A
#
# COMPACT_ATOMS: atom_id res chain seq x y z
N MET A 1 -21.93 -4.12 20.60
CA MET A 1 -21.48 -4.64 19.30
C MET A 1 -20.89 -6.02 19.53
N GLU A 2 -21.23 -6.98 18.68
CA GLU A 2 -20.56 -8.30 18.70
C GLU A 2 -19.10 -8.14 18.27
N ALA A 3 -18.18 -8.87 18.89
CA ALA A 3 -16.76 -8.81 18.53
C ALA A 3 -16.52 -9.35 17.12
N SER A 4 -15.68 -8.69 16.36
CA SER A 4 -15.31 -9.13 15.01
C SER A 4 -14.57 -10.46 15.07
N LYS A 5 -14.90 -11.37 14.13
CA LYS A 5 -14.29 -12.70 14.07
C LYS A 5 -13.02 -12.65 13.23
N VAL A 6 -11.95 -13.25 13.74
CA VAL A 6 -10.71 -13.49 13.03
C VAL A 6 -10.47 -15.01 12.93
N PHE A 7 -10.25 -15.48 11.73
CA PHE A 7 -9.97 -16.88 11.45
C PHE A 7 -8.47 -17.08 11.29
N PHE A 8 -7.96 -18.19 11.80
CA PHE A 8 -6.53 -18.49 11.84
C PHE A 8 -6.22 -19.91 11.34
N THR A 9 -5.10 -20.06 10.64
CA THR A 9 -4.46 -21.36 10.36
C THR A 9 -2.95 -21.23 10.45
N ASN A 10 -2.29 -22.17 11.14
CA ASN A 10 -0.82 -22.19 11.29
C ASN A 10 -0.12 -22.62 9.98
N MET A 11 1.22 -22.54 9.94
CA MET A 11 2.05 -22.94 8.78
C MET A 11 2.33 -24.44 8.67
N ARG A 12 1.92 -25.26 9.64
CA ARG A 12 2.15 -26.72 9.61
C ARG A 12 1.25 -27.36 8.56
N VAL A 13 1.83 -28.21 7.73
CA VAL A 13 1.11 -28.99 6.72
C VAL A 13 1.15 -30.49 7.05
N LYS A 14 0.13 -31.22 6.63
CA LYS A 14 0.05 -32.67 6.71
C LYS A 14 0.25 -33.27 5.31
N ASN A 15 0.46 -34.59 5.25
CA ASN A 15 0.58 -35.27 3.98
C ASN A 15 -0.67 -35.07 3.09
N GLY A 16 -0.47 -34.72 1.82
CA GLY A 16 -1.55 -34.40 0.87
C GLY A 16 -2.08 -32.97 0.94
N ASP A 17 -1.56 -32.13 1.87
CA ASP A 17 -1.93 -30.72 2.02
C ASP A 17 -0.75 -29.77 1.66
N ASN A 18 -1.03 -28.46 1.57
CA ASN A 18 -0.02 -27.43 1.39
C ASN A 18 -0.56 -26.06 1.85
N LEU A 19 0.32 -25.05 1.94
CA LEU A 19 -0.06 -23.72 2.43
C LEU A 19 -1.11 -23.05 1.53
N LEU A 20 -1.06 -23.26 0.22
CA LEU A 20 -2.02 -22.64 -0.71
C LEU A 20 -3.43 -23.21 -0.53
N LYS A 21 -3.56 -24.53 -0.36
CA LYS A 21 -4.84 -25.17 0.00
C LYS A 21 -5.34 -24.71 1.36
N LYS A 22 -4.44 -24.47 2.32
CA LYS A 22 -4.80 -23.96 3.64
C LYS A 22 -5.33 -22.52 3.55
N LEU A 23 -4.72 -21.68 2.71
CA LEU A 23 -5.20 -20.32 2.46
C LEU A 23 -6.61 -20.33 1.84
N ASP A 24 -6.86 -21.15 0.83
CA ASP A 24 -8.20 -21.28 0.23
C ASP A 24 -9.25 -21.68 1.27
N ARG A 25 -8.96 -22.72 2.06
CA ARG A 25 -9.87 -23.15 3.14
C ARG A 25 -10.08 -22.09 4.22
N LEU A 26 -9.04 -21.32 4.57
CA LEU A 26 -9.14 -20.22 5.52
C LEU A 26 -10.09 -19.14 5.03
N MET A 27 -9.94 -18.70 3.78
CA MET A 27 -10.82 -17.69 3.19
C MET A 27 -12.28 -18.14 3.16
N ARG A 28 -12.53 -19.39 2.74
CA ARG A 28 -13.90 -19.96 2.73
C ARG A 28 -14.47 -20.09 4.13
N ALA A 29 -13.69 -20.58 5.09
CA ALA A 29 -14.11 -20.69 6.48
C ALA A 29 -14.39 -19.31 7.11
N ALA A 30 -13.65 -18.28 6.73
CA ALA A 30 -13.87 -16.90 7.16
C ALA A 30 -15.08 -16.24 6.47
N GLY A 31 -15.72 -16.91 5.49
CA GLY A 31 -16.97 -16.47 4.88
C GLY A 31 -16.81 -15.56 3.66
N ILE A 32 -15.65 -15.55 2.99
CA ILE A 32 -15.44 -14.74 1.77
C ILE A 32 -16.51 -14.99 0.69
N GLU A 33 -17.07 -16.20 0.66
CA GLU A 33 -18.11 -16.58 -0.30
C GLU A 33 -19.46 -15.88 -0.10
N SER A 34 -19.63 -15.13 1.02
CA SER A 34 -20.79 -14.28 1.23
C SER A 34 -20.77 -12.98 0.40
N ILE A 35 -19.61 -12.64 -0.15
CA ILE A 35 -19.46 -11.51 -1.06
C ILE A 35 -19.98 -11.93 -2.46
N ASP A 36 -20.82 -11.11 -3.03
CA ASP A 36 -21.27 -11.25 -4.41
C ASP A 36 -20.16 -10.76 -5.37
N PHE A 37 -19.46 -11.69 -5.99
CA PHE A 37 -18.37 -11.41 -6.94
C PHE A 37 -18.81 -11.35 -8.40
N ASP A 38 -20.02 -11.82 -8.74
CA ASP A 38 -20.43 -12.01 -10.14
C ASP A 38 -20.27 -10.72 -10.96
N LYS A 39 -19.43 -10.78 -12.00
CA LYS A 39 -19.07 -9.67 -12.91
C LYS A 39 -18.51 -8.42 -12.24
N ARG A 40 -18.04 -8.51 -11.00
CA ARG A 40 -17.52 -7.38 -10.23
C ARG A 40 -16.00 -7.27 -10.32
N PHE A 41 -15.51 -6.07 -10.52
CA PHE A 41 -14.08 -5.77 -10.43
C PHE A 41 -13.62 -5.90 -8.99
N THR A 42 -12.60 -6.75 -8.78
CA THR A 42 -12.05 -7.03 -7.45
C THR A 42 -10.58 -6.65 -7.39
N ALA A 43 -10.30 -5.58 -6.65
CA ALA A 43 -8.94 -5.12 -6.39
C ALA A 43 -8.31 -5.99 -5.29
N ILE A 44 -7.27 -6.74 -5.62
CA ILE A 44 -6.44 -7.45 -4.64
C ILE A 44 -5.25 -6.54 -4.33
N LYS A 45 -5.35 -5.81 -3.21
CA LYS A 45 -4.33 -4.87 -2.75
C LYS A 45 -3.23 -5.59 -2.02
N MET A 46 -2.02 -5.47 -2.54
CA MET A 46 -0.82 -6.03 -1.91
C MET A 46 0.41 -5.18 -2.21
N HIS A 47 1.52 -5.49 -1.58
CA HIS A 47 2.83 -4.92 -1.86
C HIS A 47 3.63 -5.87 -2.76
N PHE A 48 4.24 -5.36 -3.83
CA PHE A 48 4.98 -6.19 -4.80
C PHE A 48 6.46 -6.38 -4.45
N GLY A 49 6.91 -5.89 -3.28
CA GLY A 49 8.33 -5.86 -2.89
C GLY A 49 9.06 -4.64 -3.44
N GLU A 50 10.20 -4.31 -2.83
CA GLU A 50 11.17 -3.33 -3.33
C GLU A 50 12.35 -4.10 -3.94
N PRO A 51 13.05 -3.59 -4.98
CA PRO A 51 14.25 -4.24 -5.50
C PRO A 51 15.27 -4.56 -4.40
N GLY A 52 15.67 -5.82 -4.31
CA GLY A 52 16.57 -6.34 -3.28
C GLY A 52 15.87 -6.93 -2.05
N ASN A 53 14.61 -6.62 -1.78
CA ASN A 53 13.84 -7.26 -0.73
C ASN A 53 13.36 -8.65 -1.19
N LEU A 54 13.49 -9.67 -0.35
CA LEU A 54 13.07 -11.05 -0.64
C LEU A 54 12.03 -11.58 0.36
N THR A 55 11.58 -10.76 1.32
CA THR A 55 10.62 -11.17 2.35
C THR A 55 9.16 -10.91 1.96
N PHE A 56 8.91 -10.18 0.87
CA PHE A 56 7.55 -9.92 0.38
C PHE A 56 6.78 -11.22 0.07
N LEU A 57 5.46 -11.16 0.10
CA LEU A 57 4.60 -12.32 -0.19
C LEU A 57 4.81 -12.80 -1.62
N ARG A 58 4.97 -14.12 -1.76
CA ARG A 58 5.15 -14.77 -3.06
C ARG A 58 3.88 -14.67 -3.93
N PRO A 59 4.02 -14.53 -5.25
CA PRO A 59 2.90 -14.47 -6.21
C PRO A 59 1.89 -15.63 -6.08
N ASN A 60 2.35 -16.79 -5.61
CA ASN A 60 1.51 -17.96 -5.39
C ASN A 60 0.32 -17.70 -4.44
N PHE A 61 0.51 -16.87 -3.41
CA PHE A 61 -0.58 -16.51 -2.51
C PHE A 61 -1.61 -15.62 -3.21
N ALA A 62 -1.14 -14.66 -4.03
CA ALA A 62 -2.02 -13.82 -4.82
C ALA A 62 -2.85 -14.64 -5.82
N LYS A 63 -2.24 -15.68 -6.43
CA LYS A 63 -2.93 -16.58 -7.35
C LYS A 63 -4.10 -17.28 -6.68
N VAL A 64 -3.96 -17.79 -5.45
CA VAL A 64 -5.07 -18.46 -4.73
C VAL A 64 -6.25 -17.51 -4.54
N VAL A 65 -5.98 -16.26 -4.18
CA VAL A 65 -7.04 -15.25 -4.01
C VAL A 65 -7.71 -14.94 -5.35
N ALA A 66 -6.92 -14.72 -6.40
CA ALA A 66 -7.45 -14.45 -7.75
C ALA A 66 -8.27 -15.61 -8.32
N ASP A 67 -7.82 -16.86 -8.11
CA ASP A 67 -8.51 -18.05 -8.56
C ASP A 67 -9.89 -18.19 -7.86
N LEU A 68 -9.96 -17.94 -6.55
CA LEU A 68 -11.22 -17.94 -5.80
C LEU A 68 -12.19 -16.88 -6.34
N VAL A 69 -11.71 -15.65 -6.55
CA VAL A 69 -12.54 -14.56 -7.10
C VAL A 69 -13.10 -14.96 -8.48
N LYS A 70 -12.27 -15.53 -9.35
CA LYS A 70 -12.72 -16.02 -10.67
C LYS A 70 -13.70 -17.17 -10.58
N GLU A 71 -13.49 -18.12 -9.67
CA GLU A 71 -14.42 -19.23 -9.41
C GLU A 71 -15.83 -18.70 -9.07
N LYS A 72 -15.88 -17.55 -8.40
CA LYS A 72 -17.13 -16.86 -8.03
C LYS A 72 -17.64 -15.86 -9.10
N GLY A 73 -17.07 -15.88 -10.30
CA GLY A 73 -17.48 -15.03 -11.44
C GLY A 73 -16.92 -13.62 -11.42
N GLY A 74 -16.02 -13.28 -10.49
CA GLY A 74 -15.44 -11.95 -10.35
C GLY A 74 -14.28 -11.69 -11.33
N ILE A 75 -13.89 -10.42 -11.46
CA ILE A 75 -12.83 -9.93 -12.34
C ILE A 75 -11.67 -9.40 -11.46
N PRO A 76 -10.73 -10.27 -11.04
CA PRO A 76 -9.66 -9.86 -10.16
C PRO A 76 -8.53 -9.15 -10.90
N PHE A 77 -7.88 -8.21 -10.21
CA PHE A 77 -6.60 -7.64 -10.57
C PHE A 77 -5.76 -7.36 -9.32
N LEU A 78 -4.43 -7.46 -9.43
CA LEU A 78 -3.52 -7.04 -8.37
C LEU A 78 -3.25 -5.55 -8.48
N THR A 79 -3.12 -4.87 -7.34
CA THR A 79 -2.89 -3.43 -7.34
C THR A 79 -2.05 -2.93 -6.16
N ASP A 80 -1.34 -1.83 -6.42
CA ASP A 80 -0.66 -0.96 -5.46
C ASP A 80 -0.63 0.47 -6.02
N CYS A 81 -0.24 1.46 -5.21
CA CYS A 81 0.03 2.82 -5.65
C CYS A 81 1.52 3.13 -5.62
N ASN A 82 1.93 4.11 -6.43
CA ASN A 82 3.32 4.59 -6.48
C ASN A 82 3.79 5.13 -5.13
N VAL A 83 5.10 5.12 -4.90
CA VAL A 83 5.72 5.54 -3.65
C VAL A 83 6.24 6.97 -3.70
N LEU A 84 6.50 7.56 -2.52
CA LEU A 84 7.08 8.91 -2.40
C LEU A 84 8.60 8.92 -2.48
N TYR A 85 9.24 7.93 -1.85
CA TYR A 85 10.69 7.89 -1.76
C TYR A 85 11.32 7.53 -3.11
N VAL A 86 12.56 7.94 -3.28
CA VAL A 86 13.32 7.68 -4.50
C VAL A 86 13.57 6.19 -4.66
N GLY A 87 13.24 5.68 -5.84
CA GLY A 87 13.39 4.26 -6.18
C GLY A 87 12.64 3.91 -7.46
N LYS A 88 12.59 2.63 -7.79
CA LYS A 88 11.95 2.14 -9.01
C LYS A 88 10.42 2.09 -8.96
N ARG A 89 9.78 2.36 -7.81
CA ARG A 89 8.32 2.36 -7.69
C ARG A 89 7.70 3.76 -7.62
N THR A 90 8.44 4.80 -8.04
CA THR A 90 7.97 6.20 -8.04
C THR A 90 7.02 6.53 -9.18
N GLN A 91 6.94 5.71 -10.21
CA GLN A 91 6.06 5.86 -11.36
C GLN A 91 5.65 4.48 -11.91
N ALA A 92 4.51 4.42 -12.60
CA ALA A 92 3.86 3.15 -12.91
C ALA A 92 4.68 2.21 -13.80
N VAL A 93 5.48 2.72 -14.74
CA VAL A 93 6.24 1.87 -15.67
C VAL A 93 7.29 1.07 -14.91
N ASP A 94 8.12 1.75 -14.11
CA ASP A 94 9.13 1.06 -13.30
C ASP A 94 8.50 0.24 -12.18
N HIS A 95 7.37 0.69 -11.61
CA HIS A 95 6.65 -0.07 -10.59
C HIS A 95 6.12 -1.41 -11.15
N LEU A 96 5.59 -1.42 -12.37
CA LEU A 96 5.18 -2.64 -13.07
C LEU A 96 6.38 -3.54 -13.39
N ASN A 97 7.53 -2.95 -13.78
CA ASN A 97 8.76 -3.72 -13.99
C ASN A 97 9.22 -4.40 -12.69
N VAL A 98 9.22 -3.67 -11.55
CA VAL A 98 9.54 -4.26 -10.24
C VAL A 98 8.58 -5.38 -9.88
N ALA A 99 7.27 -5.20 -10.10
CA ALA A 99 6.30 -6.25 -9.87
C ALA A 99 6.62 -7.50 -10.71
N ALA A 100 6.94 -7.33 -11.99
CA ALA A 100 7.31 -8.42 -12.90
C ALA A 100 8.63 -9.10 -12.51
N GLU A 101 9.66 -8.33 -12.14
CA GLU A 101 10.96 -8.82 -11.65
C GLU A 101 10.78 -9.66 -10.37
N ASN A 102 9.84 -9.27 -9.50
CA ASN A 102 9.47 -10.00 -8.28
C ASN A 102 8.46 -11.14 -8.52
N GLY A 103 8.17 -11.44 -9.79
CA GLY A 103 7.37 -12.57 -10.22
C GLY A 103 5.86 -12.32 -10.29
N PHE A 104 5.38 -11.09 -10.10
CA PHE A 104 3.95 -10.77 -10.24
C PHE A 104 3.62 -10.46 -11.70
N SER A 105 2.94 -11.39 -12.33
CA SER A 105 2.52 -11.30 -13.73
C SER A 105 1.19 -12.03 -13.94
N PRO A 106 0.49 -11.78 -15.05
CA PRO A 106 -0.71 -12.55 -15.38
C PRO A 106 -0.47 -14.06 -15.44
N ALA A 107 0.72 -14.51 -15.82
CA ALA A 107 1.08 -15.92 -15.89
C ALA A 107 1.24 -16.55 -14.49
N SER A 108 1.84 -15.84 -13.54
CA SER A 108 2.09 -16.34 -12.17
C SER A 108 0.90 -16.13 -11.23
N CYS A 109 0.20 -15.01 -11.37
CA CYS A 109 -0.90 -14.62 -10.46
C CYS A 109 -2.29 -14.93 -11.01
N GLY A 110 -2.38 -15.25 -12.31
CA GLY A 110 -3.66 -15.53 -12.96
C GLY A 110 -4.51 -14.28 -13.25
N CYS A 111 -4.06 -13.08 -12.89
CA CYS A 111 -4.75 -11.82 -13.17
C CYS A 111 -3.74 -10.69 -13.45
N PRO A 112 -4.16 -9.58 -14.11
CA PRO A 112 -3.26 -8.47 -14.41
C PRO A 112 -2.84 -7.71 -13.15
N VAL A 113 -1.74 -6.94 -13.28
CA VAL A 113 -1.30 -5.93 -12.31
C VAL A 113 -1.64 -4.54 -12.86
N ILE A 114 -2.28 -3.71 -12.05
CA ILE A 114 -2.65 -2.33 -12.39
C ILE A 114 -2.14 -1.41 -11.27
N ILE A 115 -1.38 -0.37 -11.62
CA ILE A 115 -0.96 0.66 -10.67
C ILE A 115 -2.10 1.68 -10.53
N ALA A 116 -2.61 1.83 -9.31
CA ALA A 116 -3.91 2.41 -9.07
C ALA A 116 -3.97 3.94 -9.13
N ASP A 117 -2.84 4.63 -8.98
CA ASP A 117 -2.74 6.08 -8.97
C ASP A 117 -2.12 6.63 -10.29
N GLY A 118 -2.23 5.86 -11.36
CA GLY A 118 -1.83 6.25 -12.71
C GLY A 118 -0.32 6.37 -12.90
N LEU A 119 0.08 6.88 -14.08
CA LEU A 119 1.47 6.90 -14.52
C LEU A 119 2.42 7.61 -13.56
N LYS A 120 1.97 8.72 -12.98
CA LYS A 120 2.80 9.61 -12.12
C LYS A 120 2.37 9.64 -10.65
N GLY A 121 1.49 8.76 -10.23
CA GLY A 121 0.97 8.73 -8.87
C GLY A 121 -0.04 9.85 -8.53
N THR A 122 -0.67 10.43 -9.54
CA THR A 122 -1.53 11.61 -9.42
C THR A 122 -2.96 11.40 -9.93
N ASP A 123 -3.28 10.18 -10.33
CA ASP A 123 -4.65 9.80 -10.67
C ASP A 123 -5.34 9.33 -9.38
N GLU A 124 -6.22 10.18 -8.84
CA GLU A 124 -6.79 10.00 -7.52
C GLU A 124 -8.28 10.31 -7.47
N ALA A 125 -9.00 9.56 -6.64
CA ALA A 125 -10.34 9.89 -6.20
C ALA A 125 -10.27 10.58 -4.83
N LEU A 126 -11.06 11.64 -4.66
CA LEU A 126 -11.23 12.35 -3.40
C LEU A 126 -12.37 11.71 -2.62
N VAL A 127 -12.09 11.17 -1.45
CA VAL A 127 -13.03 10.40 -0.64
C VAL A 127 -13.34 11.16 0.65
N PRO A 128 -14.54 11.74 0.80
CA PRO A 128 -14.91 12.45 2.01
C PRO A 128 -15.01 11.49 3.20
N LEU A 129 -14.59 11.97 4.37
CA LEU A 129 -14.59 11.26 5.62
C LEU A 129 -15.30 12.03 6.72
N GLU A 130 -16.22 11.37 7.40
CA GLU A 130 -16.90 11.90 8.57
C GLU A 130 -16.38 11.26 9.87
N GLY A 131 -16.39 12.02 10.97
CA GLY A 131 -15.97 11.52 12.28
C GLY A 131 -14.46 11.21 12.37
N THR A 132 -13.64 11.86 11.56
CA THR A 132 -12.18 11.78 11.55
C THR A 132 -11.55 13.02 12.18
N THR A 133 -10.35 12.86 12.73
CA THR A 133 -9.62 13.94 13.41
C THR A 133 -8.74 14.73 12.43
N TYR A 134 -7.98 14.02 11.62
CA TYR A 134 -6.92 14.62 10.80
C TYR A 134 -7.31 14.77 9.33
N VAL A 135 -7.96 13.77 8.74
CA VAL A 135 -8.24 13.73 7.31
C VAL A 135 -9.74 13.94 7.08
N LYS A 136 -10.10 14.99 6.35
CA LYS A 136 -11.50 15.25 5.97
C LYS A 136 -11.85 14.69 4.60
N GLU A 137 -10.86 14.58 3.73
CA GLU A 137 -11.00 14.06 2.37
C GLU A 137 -9.73 13.32 2.00
N ALA A 138 -9.81 11.98 1.92
CA ALA A 138 -8.67 11.15 1.59
C ALA A 138 -8.44 11.08 0.07
N LYS A 139 -7.18 11.10 -0.34
CA LYS A 139 -6.73 11.03 -1.74
C LYS A 139 -6.28 9.61 -2.05
N ILE A 140 -7.17 8.83 -2.63
CA ILE A 140 -6.97 7.39 -2.89
C ILE A 140 -6.73 7.16 -4.38
N GLY A 141 -5.81 6.24 -4.72
CA GLY A 141 -5.59 5.85 -6.12
C GLY A 141 -6.91 5.46 -6.81
N HIS A 142 -7.19 6.08 -7.97
CA HIS A 142 -8.50 6.07 -8.60
C HIS A 142 -9.00 4.65 -8.89
N VAL A 143 -8.15 3.79 -9.44
CA VAL A 143 -8.52 2.39 -9.78
C VAL A 143 -9.00 1.58 -8.56
N ILE A 144 -8.50 1.89 -7.35
CA ILE A 144 -8.99 1.23 -6.12
C ILE A 144 -10.43 1.67 -5.83
N MET A 145 -10.75 2.95 -6.08
CA MET A 145 -12.08 3.47 -5.84
C MET A 145 -13.08 3.05 -6.92
N ASP A 146 -12.64 2.75 -8.14
CA ASP A 146 -13.45 2.18 -9.22
C ASP A 146 -13.76 0.70 -9.01
N ALA A 147 -12.98 -0.03 -8.21
CA ALA A 147 -13.25 -1.43 -7.92
C ALA A 147 -14.51 -1.59 -7.05
N ASP A 148 -15.32 -2.58 -7.37
CA ASP A 148 -16.52 -2.92 -6.59
C ASP A 148 -16.17 -3.55 -5.25
N ILE A 149 -15.09 -4.34 -5.21
CA ILE A 149 -14.66 -5.13 -4.05
C ILE A 149 -13.17 -4.90 -3.82
N VAL A 150 -12.77 -4.78 -2.55
CA VAL A 150 -11.35 -4.69 -2.16
C VAL A 150 -10.98 -5.87 -1.27
N ILE A 151 -9.96 -6.63 -1.68
CA ILE A 151 -9.33 -7.65 -0.86
C ILE A 151 -7.91 -7.19 -0.51
N SER A 152 -7.58 -7.04 0.77
CA SER A 152 -6.20 -6.83 1.18
C SER A 152 -5.49 -8.16 1.39
N LEU A 153 -4.39 -8.39 0.66
CA LEU A 153 -3.47 -9.50 0.88
C LEU A 153 -2.18 -8.92 1.46
N THR A 154 -1.97 -9.14 2.74
CA THR A 154 -0.98 -8.42 3.53
C THR A 154 0.12 -9.35 4.04
N HIS A 155 1.37 -8.96 3.83
CA HIS A 155 2.50 -9.45 4.60
C HIS A 155 2.54 -8.69 5.92
N PHE A 156 2.38 -9.40 7.04
CA PHE A 156 2.53 -8.81 8.38
C PHE A 156 4.00 -8.84 8.79
N LYS A 157 4.57 -7.71 9.17
CA LYS A 157 6.00 -7.54 9.49
C LYS A 157 6.23 -6.33 10.40
N GLY A 158 7.46 -6.17 10.90
CA GLY A 158 7.88 -4.96 11.61
C GLY A 158 7.82 -3.69 10.74
N HIS A 159 7.83 -2.55 11.39
CA HIS A 159 7.87 -1.25 10.74
C HIS A 159 8.39 -0.18 11.70
N GLU A 160 9.36 0.59 11.26
CA GLU A 160 10.09 1.59 12.05
C GLU A 160 9.21 2.73 12.59
N ALA A 161 8.15 3.11 11.87
CA ALA A 161 7.31 4.25 12.23
C ALA A 161 5.94 3.86 12.81
N THR A 162 5.41 2.66 12.50
CA THR A 162 4.08 2.23 12.94
C THR A 162 4.13 1.00 13.84
N GLY A 163 5.31 0.60 14.32
CA GLY A 163 5.55 -0.62 15.09
C GLY A 163 5.46 -1.87 14.22
N PHE A 164 4.38 -2.05 13.48
CA PHE A 164 4.20 -3.10 12.49
C PHE A 164 3.51 -2.59 11.21
N GLY A 165 3.67 -3.33 10.12
CA GLY A 165 2.95 -3.12 8.87
C GLY A 165 1.96 -4.25 8.63
N GLY A 166 0.69 -4.00 8.93
CA GLY A 166 -0.44 -4.92 8.74
C GLY A 166 -1.41 -4.47 7.65
N ALA A 167 -2.67 -4.95 7.75
CA ALA A 167 -3.74 -4.63 6.80
C ALA A 167 -4.08 -3.13 6.79
N LEU A 168 -4.09 -2.47 7.96
CA LEU A 168 -4.32 -1.02 8.05
C LEU A 168 -3.28 -0.24 7.26
N LYS A 169 -1.99 -0.59 7.40
CA LYS A 169 -0.95 0.08 6.62
C LYS A 169 -1.01 -0.26 5.14
N ASN A 170 -1.28 -1.51 4.79
CA ASN A 170 -1.42 -1.94 3.39
C ASN A 170 -2.57 -1.19 2.69
N LEU A 171 -3.67 -0.95 3.37
CA LEU A 171 -4.81 -0.21 2.84
C LEU A 171 -4.58 1.31 2.94
N GLY A 172 -4.34 1.85 4.13
CA GLY A 172 -4.25 3.29 4.36
C GLY A 172 -3.12 3.95 3.60
N MET A 173 -1.88 3.57 3.93
CA MET A 173 -0.69 4.11 3.22
C MET A 173 -0.61 3.58 1.79
N GLY A 174 -0.87 2.28 1.60
CA GLY A 174 -0.69 1.63 0.32
C GLY A 174 -1.65 2.10 -0.77
N CYS A 175 -2.91 2.42 -0.42
CA CYS A 175 -3.92 2.90 -1.38
C CYS A 175 -3.90 4.42 -1.60
N GLY A 176 -3.21 5.18 -0.74
CA GLY A 176 -3.05 6.63 -0.94
C GLY A 176 -2.34 6.93 -2.26
N SER A 177 -2.85 7.93 -3.00
CA SER A 177 -2.12 8.52 -4.12
C SER A 177 -0.81 9.16 -3.64
N ARG A 178 -0.01 9.70 -4.53
CA ARG A 178 1.17 10.47 -4.14
C ARG A 178 0.83 11.62 -3.18
N ALA A 179 -0.21 12.40 -3.48
CA ALA A 179 -0.67 13.47 -2.59
C ALA A 179 -1.23 12.93 -1.26
N GLY A 180 -1.94 11.80 -1.31
CA GLY A 180 -2.43 11.12 -0.11
C GLY A 180 -1.30 10.62 0.80
N LYS A 181 -0.25 10.03 0.22
CA LYS A 181 0.94 9.64 0.98
C LYS A 181 1.67 10.86 1.59
N MET A 182 1.76 11.98 0.84
CA MET A 182 2.32 13.23 1.36
C MET A 182 1.53 13.74 2.55
N GLU A 183 0.20 13.75 2.49
CA GLU A 183 -0.64 14.17 3.60
C GLU A 183 -0.47 13.29 4.84
N GLN A 184 -0.34 11.98 4.66
CA GLN A 184 -0.11 11.05 5.77
C GLN A 184 1.26 11.28 6.43
N HIS A 185 2.32 11.50 5.65
CA HIS A 185 3.69 11.60 6.18
C HIS A 185 4.07 12.99 6.71
N CYS A 186 3.56 14.08 6.10
CA CYS A 186 4.12 15.41 6.34
C CYS A 186 3.12 16.56 6.24
N SER A 187 1.85 16.31 6.47
CA SER A 187 0.81 17.34 6.27
C SER A 187 0.78 17.94 4.84
N GLY A 188 1.46 17.31 3.90
CA GLY A 188 1.22 17.48 2.48
C GLY A 188 2.14 18.42 1.69
N LYS A 189 3.16 19.07 2.29
CA LYS A 189 4.01 20.00 1.52
C LYS A 189 5.50 19.67 1.61
N PRO A 190 6.19 19.47 0.46
CA PRO A 190 7.63 19.24 0.45
C PRO A 190 8.45 20.54 0.62
N GLU A 191 9.72 20.36 0.96
CA GLU A 191 10.74 21.43 0.98
C GLU A 191 11.95 21.05 0.12
N ILE A 192 12.85 22.00 -0.10
CA ILE A 192 14.10 21.79 -0.84
C ILE A 192 15.29 22.14 0.05
N ASN A 193 16.18 21.17 0.22
CA ASN A 193 17.50 21.41 0.77
C ASN A 193 18.37 22.06 -0.31
N THR A 194 18.67 23.35 -0.15
CA THR A 194 19.42 24.14 -1.13
C THR A 194 20.89 23.70 -1.24
N GLU A 195 21.47 23.10 -0.20
CA GLU A 195 22.85 22.58 -0.23
C GLU A 195 22.97 21.37 -1.18
N LEU A 196 21.95 20.54 -1.25
CA LEU A 196 21.88 19.40 -2.14
C LEU A 196 21.38 19.78 -3.55
N CYS A 197 20.72 20.93 -3.69
CA CYS A 197 20.16 21.38 -4.94
C CYS A 197 21.27 21.67 -5.98
N ARG A 198 21.11 21.15 -7.18
CA ARG A 198 22.04 21.36 -8.31
C ARG A 198 21.48 22.29 -9.40
N GLY A 199 20.35 22.94 -9.16
CA GLY A 199 19.72 23.87 -10.09
C GLY A 199 19.24 23.23 -11.41
N CYS A 200 19.11 21.91 -11.50
CA CYS A 200 18.83 21.20 -12.75
C CYS A 200 17.41 21.44 -13.32
N GLY A 201 16.51 22.06 -12.58
CA GLY A 201 15.16 22.40 -13.00
C GLY A 201 14.17 21.22 -13.13
N ALA A 202 14.54 20.00 -12.77
CA ALA A 202 13.66 18.83 -12.89
C ALA A 202 12.38 18.98 -12.05
N CYS A 203 12.49 19.46 -10.82
CA CYS A 203 11.35 19.76 -9.96
C CYS A 203 10.42 20.84 -10.53
N LYS A 204 10.97 21.89 -11.15
CA LYS A 204 10.17 22.92 -11.80
C LYS A 204 9.40 22.38 -13.00
N ARG A 205 10.04 21.59 -13.85
CA ARG A 205 9.36 20.94 -14.98
C ARG A 205 8.26 19.99 -14.57
N ALA A 206 8.38 19.38 -13.38
CA ALA A 206 7.39 18.46 -12.81
C ALA A 206 6.24 19.18 -12.10
N CYS A 207 6.37 20.47 -11.79
CA CYS A 207 5.40 21.25 -11.05
C CYS A 207 4.35 21.87 -11.96
N GLU A 208 3.11 21.39 -11.91
CA GLU A 208 1.99 21.97 -12.68
C GLU A 208 1.39 23.22 -12.01
N GLN A 209 1.77 23.51 -10.76
CA GLN A 209 1.28 24.67 -10.02
C GLN A 209 2.23 25.88 -10.10
N ASP A 210 3.31 25.79 -10.89
CA ASP A 210 4.38 26.78 -10.97
C ASP A 210 4.87 27.28 -9.59
N ALA A 211 4.89 26.34 -8.62
CA ALA A 211 5.31 26.59 -7.26
C ALA A 211 6.83 26.54 -7.04
N ILE A 212 7.63 26.24 -8.08
CA ILE A 212 9.09 26.16 -7.96
C ILE A 212 9.74 27.43 -8.52
N VAL A 213 10.44 28.15 -7.66
CA VAL A 213 11.21 29.33 -8.01
C VAL A 213 12.70 29.08 -7.80
N PHE A 214 13.56 29.88 -8.45
CA PHE A 214 15.01 29.81 -8.28
C PHE A 214 15.54 31.11 -7.70
N ASP A 215 16.47 31.00 -6.77
CA ASP A 215 17.21 32.13 -6.24
C ASP A 215 18.34 32.60 -7.19
N ALA A 216 19.13 33.58 -6.74
CA ALA A 216 20.24 34.16 -7.52
C ALA A 216 21.37 33.15 -7.75
N GLU A 217 21.55 32.19 -6.87
CA GLU A 217 22.52 31.07 -6.96
C GLU A 217 22.00 29.90 -7.77
N HIS A 218 20.84 30.06 -8.43
CA HIS A 218 20.16 29.05 -9.20
C HIS A 218 19.76 27.80 -8.36
N ARG A 219 19.43 27.98 -7.10
CA ARG A 219 18.88 26.94 -6.21
C ARG A 219 17.36 27.02 -6.21
N ALA A 220 16.72 25.87 -6.23
CA ALA A 220 15.27 25.82 -6.26
C ALA A 220 14.68 26.00 -4.85
N HIS A 221 13.54 26.66 -4.78
CA HIS A 221 12.69 26.83 -3.60
C HIS A 221 11.25 26.54 -3.94
N ILE A 222 10.44 26.16 -2.94
CA ILE A 222 9.01 25.92 -3.11
C ILE A 222 8.22 27.10 -2.53
N ASP A 223 7.45 27.74 -3.38
CA ASP A 223 6.41 28.67 -2.96
C ASP A 223 5.27 27.87 -2.29
N GLN A 224 5.24 27.93 -0.98
CA GLN A 224 4.30 27.15 -0.16
C GLN A 224 2.83 27.62 -0.30
N GLU A 225 2.58 28.83 -0.80
CA GLU A 225 1.22 29.30 -1.06
C GLU A 225 0.65 28.65 -2.33
N LYS A 226 1.49 28.46 -3.35
CA LYS A 226 1.11 27.80 -4.59
C LYS A 226 1.17 26.27 -4.52
N CYS A 227 1.94 25.73 -3.57
CA CYS A 227 2.14 24.28 -3.47
C CYS A 227 0.88 23.59 -2.97
N VAL A 228 0.37 22.64 -3.75
CA VAL A 228 -0.78 21.78 -3.40
C VAL A 228 -0.39 20.43 -2.80
N GLY A 229 0.89 20.19 -2.51
CA GLY A 229 1.36 18.98 -1.84
C GLY A 229 1.33 17.70 -2.70
N CYS A 230 1.26 17.78 -4.01
CA CYS A 230 1.15 16.58 -4.88
C CYS A 230 2.42 15.69 -4.93
N GLY A 231 3.56 16.15 -4.40
CA GLY A 231 4.83 15.39 -4.31
C GLY A 231 5.53 15.07 -5.64
N ARG A 232 5.09 15.58 -6.80
CA ARG A 232 5.73 15.31 -8.10
C ARG A 232 7.20 15.74 -8.14
N CYS A 233 7.52 16.90 -7.54
CA CYS A 233 8.88 17.41 -7.47
C CYS A 233 9.83 16.50 -6.68
N LEU A 234 9.32 15.79 -5.67
CA LEU A 234 10.07 14.84 -4.87
C LEU A 234 10.50 13.64 -5.72
N GLY A 235 9.57 13.05 -6.49
CA GLY A 235 9.86 11.96 -7.40
C GLY A 235 10.73 12.38 -8.61
N ALA A 236 10.79 13.68 -8.94
CA ALA A 236 11.59 14.20 -10.06
C ALA A 236 13.04 14.56 -9.66
N CYS A 237 13.37 14.58 -8.36
CA CYS A 237 14.67 15.05 -7.87
C CYS A 237 15.69 13.91 -7.76
N ASN A 238 16.59 13.79 -8.72
CA ASN A 238 17.68 12.80 -8.72
C ASN A 238 18.80 13.09 -7.69
N PHE A 239 18.76 14.25 -7.05
CA PHE A 239 19.78 14.68 -6.08
C PHE A 239 19.30 14.61 -4.64
N HIS A 240 18.10 14.08 -4.40
CA HIS A 240 17.45 14.01 -3.09
C HIS A 240 17.34 15.37 -2.37
N ALA A 241 17.42 16.47 -3.11
CA ALA A 241 17.30 17.81 -2.57
C ALA A 241 15.86 18.15 -2.15
N VAL A 242 14.85 17.60 -2.87
CA VAL A 242 13.45 17.75 -2.47
C VAL A 242 13.14 16.67 -1.45
N TYR A 243 12.62 17.06 -0.31
CA TYR A 243 12.33 16.15 0.80
C TYR A 243 11.01 16.54 1.48
N SER A 244 10.51 15.62 2.31
CA SER A 244 9.38 15.86 3.18
C SER A 244 9.91 16.44 4.50
N PRO A 245 9.69 17.74 4.81
CA PRO A 245 10.05 18.31 6.11
C PRO A 245 9.06 17.79 7.15
N ASN A 246 9.41 17.77 8.38
CA ASN A 246 8.50 17.49 9.48
C ASN A 246 7.66 16.23 9.26
N TYR A 247 8.28 15.08 9.49
CA TYR A 247 7.48 13.89 9.77
C TYR A 247 6.50 14.26 10.88
N VAL A 248 5.21 14.10 10.60
CA VAL A 248 4.18 14.17 11.64
C VAL A 248 4.56 13.21 12.78
N ALA A 249 4.14 13.52 14.00
CA ALA A 249 4.37 12.61 15.12
C ALA A 249 3.89 11.20 14.75
N LEU A 250 4.57 10.16 15.22
CA LEU A 250 4.30 8.78 14.82
C LEU A 250 2.86 8.36 15.11
N ASP A 251 2.27 8.85 16.18
CA ASP A 251 0.87 8.66 16.53
C ASP A 251 -0.08 9.32 15.52
N GLU A 252 0.21 10.56 15.08
CA GLU A 252 -0.56 11.24 14.03
C GLU A 252 -0.48 10.46 12.70
N LEU A 253 0.71 9.97 12.33
CA LEU A 253 0.87 9.11 11.16
C LEU A 253 -0.02 7.86 11.24
N CYS A 254 -0.01 7.17 12.39
CA CYS A 254 -0.82 5.99 12.62
C CYS A 254 -2.32 6.31 12.51
N MET A 255 -2.77 7.43 13.07
CA MET A 255 -4.15 7.88 12.98
C MET A 255 -4.56 8.20 11.54
N LYS A 256 -3.73 8.94 10.80
CA LYS A 256 -3.98 9.23 9.38
C LYS A 256 -4.03 7.95 8.53
N VAL A 257 -3.15 6.97 8.79
CA VAL A 257 -3.20 5.66 8.12
C VAL A 257 -4.52 4.95 8.39
N ALA A 258 -5.02 4.99 9.63
CA ALA A 258 -6.31 4.40 9.99
C ALA A 258 -7.48 5.13 9.30
N GLU A 259 -7.46 6.45 9.25
CA GLU A 259 -8.47 7.27 8.57
C GLU A 259 -8.46 7.05 7.04
N TYR A 260 -7.29 6.92 6.42
CA TYR A 260 -7.16 6.52 5.01
C TYR A 260 -7.67 5.09 4.77
N THR A 261 -7.44 4.16 5.71
CA THR A 261 -8.03 2.81 5.64
C THR A 261 -9.55 2.88 5.64
N LYS A 262 -10.15 3.70 6.52
CA LYS A 262 -11.59 3.93 6.56
C LYS A 262 -12.11 4.41 5.19
N ALA A 263 -11.40 5.35 4.53
CA ALA A 263 -11.75 5.82 3.20
C ALA A 263 -11.83 4.69 2.17
N VAL A 264 -10.90 3.73 2.24
CA VAL A 264 -10.85 2.60 1.28
C VAL A 264 -11.97 1.61 1.53
N VAL A 265 -12.27 1.29 2.81
CA VAL A 265 -13.19 0.18 3.14
C VAL A 265 -14.65 0.60 3.31
N GLN A 266 -14.92 1.89 3.53
CA GLN A 266 -16.30 2.36 3.72
C GLN A 266 -17.15 2.14 2.45
N ASN A 267 -18.42 1.77 2.66
CA ASN A 267 -19.44 1.69 1.62
C ASN A 267 -19.19 0.66 0.49
N ARG A 268 -18.36 -0.35 0.72
CA ARG A 268 -18.11 -1.46 -0.23
C ARG A 268 -17.79 -2.76 0.48
N PRO A 269 -18.03 -3.92 -0.17
CA PRO A 269 -17.55 -5.21 0.34
C PRO A 269 -16.01 -5.24 0.38
N CYS A 270 -15.46 -5.63 1.54
CA CYS A 270 -14.04 -5.81 1.72
C CYS A 270 -13.74 -7.12 2.44
N PHE A 271 -12.58 -7.69 2.17
CA PHE A 271 -12.07 -8.87 2.88
C PHE A 271 -10.57 -8.77 3.09
N HIS A 272 -10.08 -9.20 4.24
CA HIS A 272 -8.70 -8.95 4.64
C HIS A 272 -8.00 -10.26 5.00
N ILE A 273 -6.79 -10.43 4.46
CA ILE A 273 -5.93 -11.58 4.68
C ILE A 273 -4.56 -11.06 5.11
N SER A 274 -4.05 -11.56 6.23
CA SER A 274 -2.69 -11.31 6.69
C SER A 274 -1.90 -12.60 6.81
N ILE A 275 -0.70 -12.63 6.24
CA ILE A 275 0.22 -13.74 6.33
C ILE A 275 1.39 -13.33 7.21
N VAL A 276 1.52 -13.98 8.36
CA VAL A 276 2.55 -13.76 9.37
C VAL A 276 3.62 -14.80 9.17
N MET A 277 4.53 -14.52 8.24
CA MET A 277 5.68 -15.36 7.87
C MET A 277 6.86 -14.48 7.49
N GLN A 278 8.07 -14.95 7.71
CA GLN A 278 9.30 -14.19 7.41
C GLN A 278 9.21 -12.75 7.94
N VAL A 279 8.74 -12.59 9.18
CA VAL A 279 8.51 -11.30 9.82
C VAL A 279 9.84 -10.58 10.01
N SER A 280 10.19 -9.71 9.06
CA SER A 280 11.39 -8.87 9.14
C SER A 280 11.16 -7.66 10.05
N PRO A 281 12.23 -7.06 10.64
CA PRO A 281 12.09 -5.84 11.43
C PRO A 281 11.66 -4.62 10.59
N TYR A 282 11.92 -4.66 9.28
CA TYR A 282 11.64 -3.58 8.34
C TYR A 282 10.49 -3.90 7.38
N CYS A 283 9.90 -2.83 6.83
CA CYS A 283 8.85 -2.93 5.83
C CYS A 283 9.37 -3.49 4.50
N ASP A 284 8.49 -4.18 3.74
CA ASP A 284 8.79 -4.62 2.36
C ASP A 284 9.11 -3.47 1.40
N CYS A 285 8.88 -2.24 1.82
CA CYS A 285 9.27 -1.03 1.09
C CYS A 285 10.77 -0.66 1.23
N TYR A 286 11.51 -1.41 2.03
CA TYR A 286 12.96 -1.29 2.18
C TYR A 286 13.66 -2.41 1.39
N GLY A 287 14.57 -2.05 0.50
CA GLY A 287 15.26 -2.99 -0.39
C GLY A 287 16.25 -3.93 0.32
N GLY A 288 16.76 -3.52 1.49
CA GLY A 288 17.66 -4.34 2.33
C GLY A 288 16.86 -5.04 3.42
N ASN A 289 16.29 -6.21 3.13
CA ASN A 289 15.61 -6.99 4.15
C ASN A 289 16.60 -7.64 5.12
N ASP A 290 16.17 -7.84 6.36
CA ASP A 290 16.93 -8.50 7.41
C ASP A 290 16.31 -9.88 7.73
N MET A 291 16.96 -10.60 8.61
CA MET A 291 16.50 -11.90 9.09
C MET A 291 15.13 -11.76 9.80
N ALA A 292 14.30 -12.80 9.68
CA ALA A 292 13.05 -12.85 10.43
C ALA A 292 13.31 -12.82 11.94
N ILE A 293 12.58 -11.94 12.65
CA ILE A 293 12.73 -11.73 14.10
C ILE A 293 11.92 -12.72 14.95
N ILE A 294 10.96 -13.41 14.34
CA ILE A 294 10.16 -14.48 14.96
C ILE A 294 9.99 -15.65 13.96
N PRO A 295 9.70 -16.85 14.42
CA PRO A 295 9.28 -17.96 13.56
C PRO A 295 7.98 -17.64 12.82
N ASP A 296 7.77 -18.31 11.68
CA ASP A 296 6.51 -18.22 10.93
C ASP A 296 5.32 -18.65 11.81
N VAL A 297 4.31 -17.79 11.92
CA VAL A 297 3.13 -17.99 12.77
C VAL A 297 2.00 -18.65 12.00
N GLY A 298 1.49 -17.99 10.95
CA GLY A 298 0.32 -18.48 10.25
C GLY A 298 -0.31 -17.47 9.29
N MET A 299 -1.53 -17.81 8.89
CA MET A 299 -2.37 -16.97 8.04
C MET A 299 -3.66 -16.64 8.80
N PHE A 300 -4.10 -15.40 8.67
CA PHE A 300 -5.29 -14.86 9.32
C PHE A 300 -6.23 -14.26 8.28
N ALA A 301 -7.54 -14.32 8.53
CA ALA A 301 -8.55 -13.73 7.65
C ALA A 301 -9.72 -13.15 8.45
N SER A 302 -10.23 -11.99 8.02
CA SER A 302 -11.35 -11.29 8.65
C SER A 302 -12.02 -10.32 7.67
N PHE A 303 -13.26 -9.95 7.95
CA PHE A 303 -13.92 -8.79 7.34
C PHE A 303 -13.52 -7.46 8.00
N ASP A 304 -12.87 -7.51 9.15
CA ASP A 304 -12.45 -6.33 9.92
C ASP A 304 -10.92 -6.22 9.93
N PRO A 305 -10.35 -5.20 9.27
CA PRO A 305 -8.90 -5.04 9.21
C PRO A 305 -8.27 -4.66 10.56
N VAL A 306 -9.03 -4.03 11.47
CA VAL A 306 -8.54 -3.66 12.80
C VAL A 306 -8.40 -4.90 13.68
N ALA A 307 -9.46 -5.72 13.72
CA ALA A 307 -9.44 -6.99 14.45
C ALA A 307 -8.36 -7.94 13.89
N LEU A 308 -8.18 -7.94 12.57
CA LEU A 308 -7.15 -8.74 11.89
C LEU A 308 -5.74 -8.34 12.35
N ASP A 309 -5.43 -7.04 12.33
CA ASP A 309 -4.11 -6.54 12.71
C ASP A 309 -3.85 -6.74 14.21
N ALA A 310 -4.85 -6.54 15.07
CA ALA A 310 -4.75 -6.85 16.50
C ALA A 310 -4.42 -8.33 16.74
N ALA A 311 -5.15 -9.25 16.09
CA ALA A 311 -4.90 -10.68 16.22
C ALA A 311 -3.51 -11.10 15.70
N CYS A 312 -3.02 -10.47 14.62
CA CYS A 312 -1.67 -10.72 14.11
C CYS A 312 -0.60 -10.20 15.07
N ALA A 313 -0.78 -9.02 15.65
CA ALA A 313 0.15 -8.45 16.63
C ALA A 313 0.20 -9.28 17.92
N ASP A 314 -0.96 -9.73 18.44
CA ASP A 314 -1.05 -10.58 19.61
C ASP A 314 -0.38 -11.95 19.42
N ALA A 315 -0.28 -12.43 18.17
CA ALA A 315 0.32 -13.71 17.82
C ALA A 315 1.85 -13.64 17.60
N CYS A 316 2.43 -12.41 17.54
CA CYS A 316 3.87 -12.16 17.38
C CYS A 316 4.55 -11.90 18.71
#